data_399aac1db9b5705fd7dd847a8f55c1c8
#
_entry.id   399aac1db9b5705fd7dd847a8f55c1c8
#
_cell.length_a   1.000
_cell.length_b   1.000
_cell.length_c   1.000
_cell.angle_alpha   90.00
_cell.angle_beta   90.00
_cell.angle_gamma   90.00
#
_symmetry.space_group_name_H-M   'P 1'
#
loop_
_entity.id
_entity.type
_entity.pdbx_description
1 polymer ?
#
loop_
_entity_poly.entity_id
_entity_poly.type
_entity_poly.pdbx_seq_one_letter_code
_entity_poly.pdbx_strand_id
1 'polypeptide(L)'
;MRGIFMKICPICEELVADEVNICKNCGFSFNGTKKVVETPIHKSKEKARPRNNNRNNKNYKILQLSNVSLDEVNRWIDEHNGKIKIIGFYGSLQYTMLIAAMAKFKYSTLTIKYYPDVEGYEYKIYKSQHVQLFFSDPLKSCLNDLTPIPDDCRMVGRIQKKSMYPGGNGQTLACVIQLLERKIY
;
A
#
# COMPACT_ATOMS: atom_id res chain seq x y z
N MET A 1 4.59 39.72 -2.74
CA MET A 1 4.23 38.54 -1.91
C MET A 1 4.40 37.29 -2.79
N ARG A 2 5.30 36.40 -2.46
CA ARG A 2 5.45 35.11 -3.19
C ARG A 2 4.44 34.14 -2.61
N GLY A 3 3.49 33.68 -3.42
CA GLY A 3 2.54 32.64 -3.02
C GLY A 3 3.28 31.33 -2.75
N ILE A 4 3.01 30.71 -1.61
CA ILE A 4 3.51 29.37 -1.30
C ILE A 4 2.58 28.38 -1.99
N PHE A 5 3.07 27.72 -3.03
CA PHE A 5 2.36 26.63 -3.68
C PHE A 5 2.54 25.36 -2.86
N MET A 6 1.45 24.62 -2.67
CA MET A 6 1.43 23.37 -1.92
C MET A 6 0.98 22.24 -2.84
N LYS A 7 1.57 21.06 -2.70
CA LYS A 7 1.14 19.84 -3.38
C LYS A 7 0.75 18.77 -2.36
N ILE A 8 -0.12 17.86 -2.76
CA ILE A 8 -0.57 16.75 -1.91
C ILE A 8 0.33 15.53 -2.20
N CYS A 9 0.84 14.91 -1.14
CA CYS A 9 1.58 13.66 -1.26
C CYS A 9 0.62 12.53 -1.68
N PRO A 10 0.88 11.82 -2.79
CA PRO A 10 -0.03 10.78 -3.29
C PRO A 10 -0.04 9.51 -2.42
N ILE A 11 0.85 9.41 -1.43
CA ILE A 11 0.97 8.24 -0.56
C ILE A 11 0.30 8.45 0.80
N CYS A 12 0.48 9.62 1.41
CA CYS A 12 -0.03 9.89 2.76
C CYS A 12 -1.01 11.07 2.82
N GLU A 13 -1.33 11.66 1.67
CA GLU A 13 -2.23 12.81 1.51
C GLU A 13 -1.79 14.07 2.28
N GLU A 14 -0.56 14.09 2.78
CA GLU A 14 0.02 15.23 3.48
C GLU A 14 0.26 16.40 2.52
N LEU A 15 -0.09 17.62 2.94
CA LEU A 15 0.22 18.85 2.22
C LEU A 15 1.72 19.18 2.41
N VAL A 16 2.46 19.20 1.31
CA VAL A 16 3.88 19.53 1.30
C VAL A 16 4.14 20.72 0.38
N ALA A 17 5.15 21.53 0.72
CA ALA A 17 5.54 22.64 -0.15
C ALA A 17 5.98 22.11 -1.52
N ASP A 18 5.65 22.83 -2.59
CA ASP A 18 5.91 22.39 -3.97
C ASP A 18 7.39 22.15 -4.27
N GLU A 19 8.26 22.83 -3.55
CA GLU A 19 9.73 22.71 -3.65
C GLU A 19 10.27 21.41 -3.01
N VAL A 20 9.45 20.68 -2.24
CA VAL A 20 9.90 19.49 -1.50
C VAL A 20 9.94 18.28 -2.44
N ASN A 21 11.12 17.70 -2.62
CA ASN A 21 11.33 16.53 -3.46
C ASN A 21 11.03 15.19 -2.75
N ILE A 22 10.99 15.19 -1.42
CA ILE A 22 10.72 14.00 -0.60
C ILE A 22 9.70 14.35 0.47
N CYS A 23 8.60 13.62 0.54
CA CYS A 23 7.61 13.79 1.61
C CYS A 23 8.23 13.43 2.97
N LYS A 24 8.23 14.38 3.90
CA LYS A 24 8.82 14.18 5.24
C LYS A 24 8.04 13.18 6.09
N ASN A 25 6.76 12.98 5.80
CA ASN A 25 5.90 12.09 6.56
C ASN A 25 6.07 10.62 6.13
N CYS A 26 6.08 10.33 4.81
CA CYS A 26 6.11 8.95 4.31
C CYS A 26 7.36 8.61 3.47
N GLY A 27 8.24 9.59 3.20
CA GLY A 27 9.45 9.37 2.40
C GLY A 27 9.22 9.27 0.89
N PHE A 28 8.01 9.58 0.39
CA PHE A 28 7.72 9.56 -1.04
C PHE A 28 8.55 10.59 -1.80
N SER A 29 9.22 10.16 -2.90
CA SER A 29 9.97 11.04 -3.80
C SER A 29 9.07 11.50 -4.95
N PHE A 30 8.93 12.81 -5.10
CA PHE A 30 8.15 13.43 -6.20
C PHE A 30 8.90 13.42 -7.54
N ASN A 31 10.22 13.23 -7.50
CA ASN A 31 11.04 13.12 -8.72
C ASN A 31 11.09 11.66 -9.16
N GLY A 32 10.19 11.29 -10.09
CA GLY A 32 10.10 9.94 -10.63
C GLY A 32 11.38 9.49 -11.34
N THR A 33 12.22 8.76 -10.62
CA THR A 33 13.23 7.88 -11.22
C THR A 33 13.33 6.62 -10.38
N LYS A 34 13.22 5.46 -11.04
CA LYS A 34 13.49 4.15 -10.46
C LYS A 34 14.90 4.15 -9.86
N LYS A 35 15.01 4.32 -8.55
CA LYS A 35 16.25 4.04 -7.81
C LYS A 35 15.87 3.20 -6.61
N VAL A 36 16.42 2.01 -6.56
CA VAL A 36 16.59 1.28 -5.32
C VAL A 36 17.50 2.14 -4.46
N VAL A 37 16.94 2.82 -3.48
CA VAL A 37 17.72 3.66 -2.57
C VAL A 37 17.93 2.86 -1.30
N GLU A 38 19.11 2.29 -1.17
CA GLU A 38 19.68 1.94 0.13
C GLU A 38 20.05 3.26 0.82
N THR A 39 19.22 3.74 1.72
CA THR A 39 19.50 4.95 2.46
C THR A 39 20.21 4.63 3.77
N PRO A 40 21.45 5.11 3.97
CA PRO A 40 22.05 5.15 5.29
C PRO A 40 21.36 6.25 6.12
N ILE A 41 21.05 5.91 7.35
CA ILE A 41 20.36 6.76 8.33
C ILE A 41 21.24 7.98 8.67
N HIS A 42 20.82 9.19 8.27
CA HIS A 42 21.41 10.43 8.75
C HIS A 42 21.07 10.63 10.24
N LYS A 43 22.13 10.66 11.05
CA LYS A 43 22.07 11.02 12.47
C LYS A 43 21.78 12.52 12.60
N SER A 44 20.58 12.92 12.91
CA SER A 44 20.30 14.24 13.46
C SER A 44 20.76 14.29 14.92
N LYS A 45 21.62 15.26 15.24
CA LYS A 45 22.11 15.52 16.59
C LYS A 45 21.00 16.16 17.43
N GLU A 46 20.27 15.35 18.18
CA GLU A 46 19.42 15.81 19.26
C GLU A 46 19.99 15.32 20.57
N LYS A 47 20.18 16.24 21.53
CA LYS A 47 20.80 15.97 22.83
C LYS A 47 20.01 14.93 23.59
N ALA A 48 20.57 13.74 23.73
CA ALA A 48 19.96 12.56 24.31
C ALA A 48 20.02 12.54 25.84
N ARG A 49 18.89 12.22 26.44
CA ARG A 49 18.87 11.50 27.73
C ARG A 49 19.11 10.00 27.43
N PRO A 50 19.90 9.29 28.23
CA PRO A 50 20.20 7.88 27.95
C PRO A 50 18.97 7.01 28.23
N ARG A 51 18.24 6.65 27.18
CA ARG A 51 17.32 5.54 27.19
C ARG A 51 18.06 4.32 26.67
N ASN A 52 18.22 3.34 27.55
CA ASN A 52 18.75 2.02 27.25
C ASN A 52 17.82 1.33 26.20
N ASN A 53 18.14 1.51 24.92
CA ASN A 53 17.42 0.89 23.81
C ASN A 53 18.38 -0.03 23.07
N ASN A 54 18.51 -1.23 23.60
CA ASN A 54 19.04 -2.37 22.85
C ASN A 54 17.97 -2.82 21.81
N ARG A 55 17.59 -1.93 20.91
CA ARG A 55 16.75 -2.26 19.75
C ARG A 55 17.69 -2.71 18.65
N ASN A 56 17.72 -4.02 18.41
CA ASN A 56 18.26 -4.62 17.20
C ASN A 56 17.78 -3.80 16.00
N ASN A 57 18.70 -3.06 15.39
CA ASN A 57 18.47 -2.24 14.21
C ASN A 57 18.35 -3.19 13.00
N LYS A 58 17.23 -3.94 12.94
CA LYS A 58 16.94 -4.79 11.78
C LYS A 58 16.61 -3.86 10.62
N ASN A 59 17.54 -3.77 9.68
CA ASN A 59 17.36 -3.01 8.45
C ASN A 59 16.21 -3.63 7.64
N TYR A 60 15.09 -2.91 7.51
CA TYR A 60 14.01 -3.32 6.62
C TYR A 60 14.33 -2.90 5.18
N LYS A 61 13.78 -3.64 4.22
CA LYS A 61 13.82 -3.31 2.80
C LYS A 61 12.48 -2.72 2.35
N ILE A 62 12.52 -1.93 1.30
CA ILE A 62 11.33 -1.34 0.68
C ILE A 62 11.29 -1.78 -0.78
N LEU A 63 10.22 -2.46 -1.16
CA LEU A 63 9.88 -2.75 -2.55
C LEU A 63 8.85 -1.72 -3.01
N GLN A 64 9.18 -0.97 -4.06
CA GLN A 64 8.26 -0.03 -4.71
C GLN A 64 7.97 -0.50 -6.12
N LEU A 65 6.70 -0.70 -6.41
CA LEU A 65 6.21 -1.13 -7.70
C LEU A 65 5.20 -0.10 -8.23
N SER A 66 5.19 0.11 -9.53
CA SER A 66 4.21 0.97 -10.19
C SER A 66 3.65 0.29 -11.43
N ASN A 67 2.34 0.48 -11.65
CA ASN A 67 1.62 -0.07 -12.79
C ASN A 67 1.69 -1.60 -12.88
N VAL A 68 1.65 -2.29 -11.75
CA VAL A 68 1.82 -3.73 -11.61
C VAL A 68 0.48 -4.43 -11.40
N SER A 69 0.32 -5.61 -11.97
CA SER A 69 -0.88 -6.44 -11.81
C SER A 69 -0.94 -7.11 -10.44
N LEU A 70 -2.14 -7.53 -10.03
CA LEU A 70 -2.32 -8.30 -8.80
C LEU A 70 -1.58 -9.65 -8.87
N ASP A 71 -1.56 -10.29 -10.04
CA ASP A 71 -0.92 -11.59 -10.24
C ASP A 71 0.60 -11.53 -10.08
N GLU A 72 1.22 -10.43 -10.55
CA GLU A 72 2.66 -10.20 -10.35
C GLU A 72 3.00 -10.00 -8.88
N VAL A 73 2.15 -9.30 -8.14
CA VAL A 73 2.33 -9.09 -6.69
C VAL A 73 2.12 -10.39 -5.92
N ASN A 74 1.09 -11.18 -6.27
CA ASN A 74 0.86 -12.49 -5.68
C ASN A 74 2.06 -13.41 -5.89
N ARG A 75 2.57 -13.48 -7.11
CA ARG A 75 3.76 -14.29 -7.42
C ARG A 75 4.96 -13.88 -6.57
N TRP A 76 5.22 -12.57 -6.45
CA TRP A 76 6.31 -12.08 -5.61
C TRP A 76 6.11 -12.47 -4.14
N ILE A 77 4.89 -12.37 -3.61
CA ILE A 77 4.57 -12.78 -2.24
C ILE A 77 4.80 -14.29 -2.08
N ASP A 78 4.31 -15.12 -3.00
CA ASP A 78 4.45 -16.57 -2.95
C ASP A 78 5.92 -17.01 -2.97
N GLU A 79 6.76 -16.36 -3.79
CA GLU A 79 8.21 -16.61 -3.85
C GLU A 79 8.94 -16.27 -2.55
N HIS A 80 8.39 -15.36 -1.76
CA HIS A 80 8.99 -14.85 -0.52
C HIS A 80 8.30 -15.37 0.76
N ASN A 81 7.19 -16.09 0.63
CA ASN A 81 6.50 -16.69 1.76
C ASN A 81 7.44 -17.58 2.58
N GLY A 82 7.33 -17.49 3.89
CA GLY A 82 8.18 -18.21 4.84
C GLY A 82 9.58 -17.63 5.04
N LYS A 83 10.01 -16.63 4.24
CA LYS A 83 11.39 -16.11 4.22
C LYS A 83 11.51 -14.64 4.64
N ILE A 84 10.41 -13.93 4.73
CA ILE A 84 10.38 -12.49 5.04
C ILE A 84 9.30 -12.17 6.07
N LYS A 85 9.44 -11.03 6.74
CA LYS A 85 8.38 -10.44 7.55
C LYS A 85 7.93 -9.11 6.97
N ILE A 86 6.73 -9.07 6.40
CA ILE A 86 6.13 -7.84 5.85
C ILE A 86 5.60 -7.01 7.02
N ILE A 87 5.98 -5.73 7.07
CA ILE A 87 5.61 -4.77 8.11
C ILE A 87 4.78 -3.59 7.59
N GLY A 88 4.60 -3.52 6.27
CA GLY A 88 3.77 -2.50 5.64
C GLY A 88 3.39 -2.90 4.22
N PHE A 89 2.12 -2.67 3.88
CA PHE A 89 1.53 -2.93 2.57
C PHE A 89 0.55 -1.80 2.27
N TYR A 90 0.92 -0.89 1.37
CA TYR A 90 0.13 0.29 1.04
C TYR A 90 0.41 0.77 -0.38
N GLY A 91 -0.54 1.48 -0.95
CA GLY A 91 -0.45 1.97 -2.32
C GLY A 91 -1.78 2.49 -2.83
N SER A 92 -1.91 2.59 -4.13
CA SER A 92 -3.12 3.02 -4.81
C SER A 92 -3.47 2.08 -5.95
N LEU A 93 -4.77 1.98 -6.22
CA LEU A 93 -5.32 1.16 -7.30
C LEU A 93 -5.77 2.06 -8.45
N GLN A 94 -5.59 1.55 -9.66
CA GLN A 94 -6.24 2.07 -10.85
C GLN A 94 -7.02 0.93 -11.52
N TYR A 95 -8.00 1.28 -12.32
CA TYR A 95 -8.74 0.33 -13.11
C TYR A 95 -8.59 0.64 -14.60
N THR A 96 -8.56 -0.42 -15.39
CA THR A 96 -8.69 -0.35 -16.84
C THR A 96 -10.03 -0.89 -17.22
N MET A 97 -10.76 -0.15 -18.06
CA MET A 97 -12.12 -0.53 -18.43
C MET A 97 -12.28 -0.70 -19.92
N LEU A 98 -12.98 -1.78 -20.27
CA LEU A 98 -13.72 -1.87 -21.51
C LEU A 98 -15.24 -1.81 -21.23
N ILE A 99 -15.72 -2.50 -20.22
CA ILE A 99 -17.10 -2.54 -19.75
C ILE A 99 -17.08 -2.69 -18.23
N ALA A 100 -18.06 -2.14 -17.49
CA ALA A 100 -18.08 -2.15 -16.03
C ALA A 100 -17.93 -3.54 -15.41
N ALA A 101 -18.58 -4.57 -16.00
CA ALA A 101 -18.48 -5.95 -15.54
C ALA A 101 -17.10 -6.60 -15.78
N MET A 102 -16.26 -6.00 -16.64
CA MET A 102 -14.92 -6.49 -17.01
C MET A 102 -13.82 -5.59 -16.48
N ALA A 103 -14.12 -4.71 -15.54
CA ALA A 103 -13.11 -3.83 -14.95
C ALA A 103 -12.01 -4.64 -14.27
N LYS A 104 -10.77 -4.44 -14.72
CA LYS A 104 -9.59 -5.02 -14.08
C LYS A 104 -8.90 -3.95 -13.24
N PHE A 105 -8.65 -4.27 -11.98
CA PHE A 105 -7.86 -3.43 -11.10
C PHE A 105 -6.39 -3.86 -11.13
N LYS A 106 -5.52 -2.88 -11.12
CA LYS A 106 -4.07 -3.06 -10.94
C LYS A 106 -3.55 -2.00 -9.97
N TYR A 107 -2.39 -2.24 -9.41
CA TYR A 107 -1.75 -1.22 -8.59
C TYR A 107 -1.18 -0.12 -9.48
N SER A 108 -1.59 1.13 -9.26
CA SER A 108 -0.89 2.27 -9.85
C SER A 108 0.43 2.51 -9.12
N THR A 109 0.40 2.37 -7.79
CA THR A 109 1.58 2.34 -6.93
C THR A 109 1.39 1.28 -5.85
N LEU A 110 2.44 0.58 -5.50
CA LEU A 110 2.47 -0.36 -4.37
C LEU A 110 3.80 -0.23 -3.65
N THR A 111 3.74 -0.16 -2.34
CA THR A 111 4.93 -0.18 -1.48
C THR A 111 4.78 -1.30 -0.46
N ILE A 112 5.77 -2.19 -0.43
CA ILE A 112 5.88 -3.27 0.55
C ILE A 112 7.13 -3.00 1.38
N LYS A 113 6.96 -2.87 2.70
CA LYS A 113 8.07 -2.80 3.66
C LYS A 113 8.23 -4.15 4.32
N TYR A 114 9.44 -4.67 4.37
CA TYR A 114 9.68 -6.01 4.92
C TYR A 114 11.07 -6.16 5.52
N TYR A 115 11.17 -7.04 6.48
CA TYR A 115 12.45 -7.55 6.95
C TYR A 115 12.82 -8.78 6.13
N PRO A 116 14.00 -8.83 5.50
CA PRO A 116 14.50 -10.04 4.87
C PRO A 116 14.95 -11.05 5.93
N ASP A 117 15.05 -12.32 5.54
CA ASP A 117 15.61 -13.40 6.35
C ASP A 117 14.91 -13.58 7.72
N VAL A 118 13.58 -13.42 7.70
CA VAL A 118 12.71 -13.66 8.87
C VAL A 118 11.71 -14.73 8.51
N GLU A 119 11.91 -15.90 9.05
CA GLU A 119 11.08 -17.09 8.82
C GLU A 119 9.81 -17.09 9.69
N GLY A 120 8.88 -17.98 9.35
CA GLY A 120 7.70 -18.26 10.16
C GLY A 120 6.48 -17.39 9.86
N TYR A 121 6.42 -16.75 8.70
CA TYR A 121 5.27 -15.95 8.28
C TYR A 121 4.82 -16.33 6.87
N GLU A 122 3.52 -16.57 6.72
CA GLU A 122 2.86 -16.70 5.42
C GLU A 122 1.96 -15.49 5.15
N TYR A 123 1.86 -15.14 3.88
CA TYR A 123 1.06 -14.00 3.43
C TYR A 123 0.10 -14.44 2.35
N LYS A 124 -1.11 -13.89 2.39
CA LYS A 124 -2.13 -14.10 1.37
C LYS A 124 -2.85 -12.80 1.06
N ILE A 125 -3.01 -12.52 -0.23
CA ILE A 125 -3.82 -11.38 -0.69
C ILE A 125 -5.26 -11.86 -0.88
N TYR A 126 -6.18 -11.10 -0.29
CA TYR A 126 -7.61 -11.23 -0.52
C TYR A 126 -8.11 -10.00 -1.27
N LYS A 127 -8.97 -10.25 -2.25
CA LYS A 127 -9.57 -9.21 -3.08
C LYS A 127 -11.07 -9.36 -3.10
N SER A 128 -11.78 -8.26 -2.90
CA SER A 128 -13.19 -8.14 -3.25
C SER A 128 -13.42 -6.96 -4.19
N GLN A 129 -14.35 -7.13 -5.12
CA GLN A 129 -14.68 -6.14 -6.13
C GLN A 129 -16.18 -6.15 -6.39
N HIS A 130 -16.80 -4.98 -6.27
CA HIS A 130 -18.22 -4.78 -6.53
C HIS A 130 -18.46 -3.64 -7.52
N VAL A 131 -19.49 -3.86 -8.35
CA VAL A 131 -20.10 -2.84 -9.21
C VAL A 131 -21.54 -2.69 -8.75
N GLN A 132 -21.94 -1.49 -8.40
CA GLN A 132 -23.30 -1.24 -7.93
C GLN A 132 -23.95 -0.07 -8.68
N LEU A 133 -25.24 -0.22 -8.94
CA LEU A 133 -26.12 0.81 -9.48
C LEU A 133 -26.68 1.60 -8.29
N PHE A 134 -26.89 2.89 -8.44
CA PHE A 134 -27.59 3.82 -7.56
C PHE A 134 -27.88 3.36 -6.11
N PHE A 135 -27.68 4.23 -5.11
CA PHE A 135 -28.11 4.08 -3.71
C PHE A 135 -27.41 3.05 -2.81
N SER A 136 -26.52 2.23 -3.33
CA SER A 136 -25.75 1.30 -2.51
C SER A 136 -24.27 1.67 -2.46
N ASP A 137 -23.57 1.29 -1.39
CA ASP A 137 -22.14 1.55 -1.23
C ASP A 137 -21.33 0.28 -1.58
N PRO A 138 -20.76 0.20 -2.81
CA PRO A 138 -19.98 -0.97 -3.22
C PRO A 138 -18.73 -1.19 -2.37
N LEU A 139 -18.20 -0.13 -1.76
CA LEU A 139 -17.07 -0.25 -0.86
C LEU A 139 -17.45 -1.01 0.42
N LYS A 140 -18.64 -0.73 0.97
CA LYS A 140 -19.16 -1.45 2.12
C LYS A 140 -19.38 -2.95 1.80
N SER A 141 -19.88 -3.27 0.61
CA SER A 141 -20.03 -4.66 0.16
C SER A 141 -18.67 -5.36 0.07
N CYS A 142 -17.65 -4.72 -0.54
CA CYS A 142 -16.30 -5.26 -0.59
C CYS A 142 -15.72 -5.52 0.82
N LEU A 143 -15.96 -4.61 1.76
CA LEU A 143 -15.48 -4.78 3.14
C LEU A 143 -16.19 -5.93 3.85
N ASN A 144 -17.48 -6.09 3.64
CA ASN A 144 -18.25 -7.20 4.22
C ASN A 144 -17.76 -8.56 3.71
N ASP A 145 -17.43 -8.68 2.42
CA ASP A 145 -16.89 -9.93 1.85
C ASP A 145 -15.54 -10.33 2.45
N LEU A 146 -14.76 -9.34 2.92
CA LEU A 146 -13.43 -9.54 3.45
C LEU A 146 -13.41 -9.63 4.99
N THR A 147 -14.57 -9.70 5.59
CA THR A 147 -14.76 -9.92 7.04
C THR A 147 -15.63 -11.18 7.27
N PRO A 148 -15.38 -11.97 8.34
CA PRO A 148 -14.32 -11.78 9.35
C PRO A 148 -12.92 -12.19 8.86
N ILE A 149 -11.90 -11.59 9.43
CA ILE A 149 -10.52 -12.06 9.27
C ILE A 149 -10.39 -13.35 10.09
N PRO A 150 -9.77 -14.42 9.55
CA PRO A 150 -9.52 -15.63 10.32
C PRO A 150 -8.74 -15.36 11.62
N ASP A 151 -9.07 -16.05 12.72
CA ASP A 151 -8.51 -15.80 14.05
C ASP A 151 -6.97 -16.00 14.10
N ASP A 152 -6.44 -16.85 13.23
CA ASP A 152 -5.01 -17.13 13.11
C ASP A 152 -4.28 -16.15 12.17
N CYS A 153 -5.00 -15.19 11.60
CA CYS A 153 -4.47 -14.21 10.67
C CYS A 153 -4.50 -12.79 11.25
N ARG A 154 -3.53 -11.99 10.81
CA ARG A 154 -3.45 -10.56 11.09
C ARG A 154 -3.45 -9.75 9.80
N MET A 155 -4.20 -8.67 9.75
CA MET A 155 -4.13 -7.73 8.64
C MET A 155 -2.85 -6.90 8.70
N VAL A 156 -2.04 -6.98 7.63
CA VAL A 156 -0.80 -6.19 7.46
C VAL A 156 -1.08 -4.84 6.80
N GLY A 157 -2.01 -4.84 5.84
CA GLY A 157 -2.42 -3.63 5.16
C GLY A 157 -3.62 -3.83 4.26
N ARG A 158 -4.27 -2.72 3.93
CA ARG A 158 -5.46 -2.68 3.06
C ARG A 158 -5.34 -1.53 2.09
N ILE A 159 -5.65 -1.78 0.82
CA ILE A 159 -5.70 -0.79 -0.24
C ILE A 159 -7.12 -0.82 -0.81
N GLN A 160 -7.73 0.34 -0.98
CA GLN A 160 -9.09 0.44 -1.47
C GLN A 160 -9.23 1.52 -2.54
N LYS A 161 -10.14 1.30 -3.47
CA LYS A 161 -10.50 2.27 -4.51
C LYS A 161 -12.01 2.24 -4.72
N LYS A 162 -12.61 3.43 -4.72
CA LYS A 162 -13.97 3.67 -5.16
C LYS A 162 -13.92 4.66 -6.32
N SER A 163 -14.64 4.40 -7.38
CA SER A 163 -14.66 5.26 -8.55
C SER A 163 -16.03 5.23 -9.19
N MET A 164 -16.49 6.39 -9.67
CA MET A 164 -17.69 6.44 -10.52
C MET A 164 -17.36 5.93 -11.92
N TYR A 165 -18.30 5.21 -12.52
CA TYR A 165 -18.17 4.74 -13.88
C TYR A 165 -18.29 5.92 -14.86
N PRO A 166 -17.32 6.12 -15.79
CA PRO A 166 -17.36 7.25 -16.72
C PRO A 166 -18.52 7.22 -17.70
N GLY A 167 -19.21 6.09 -17.88
CA GLY A 167 -20.35 5.90 -18.77
C GLY A 167 -21.66 6.55 -18.32
N GLY A 168 -21.66 7.31 -17.24
CA GLY A 168 -22.77 8.22 -16.89
C GLY A 168 -24.02 7.58 -16.28
N ASN A 169 -24.11 6.28 -16.12
CA ASN A 169 -25.30 5.60 -15.61
C ASN A 169 -25.36 5.51 -14.07
N GLY A 170 -24.64 6.37 -13.35
CA GLY A 170 -24.63 6.36 -11.88
C GLY A 170 -24.02 5.09 -11.26
N GLN A 171 -23.33 4.29 -12.04
CA GLN A 171 -22.65 3.11 -11.53
C GLN A 171 -21.39 3.49 -10.75
N THR A 172 -21.19 2.85 -9.63
CA THR A 172 -19.99 2.98 -8.83
C THR A 172 -19.27 1.65 -8.74
N LEU A 173 -17.97 1.71 -8.94
CA LEU A 173 -17.05 0.60 -8.87
C LEU A 173 -16.25 0.70 -7.58
N ALA A 174 -16.11 -0.40 -6.84
CA ALA A 174 -15.17 -0.47 -5.72
C ALA A 174 -14.33 -1.73 -5.78
N CYS A 175 -13.12 -1.62 -5.30
CA CYS A 175 -12.21 -2.74 -5.06
C CYS A 175 -11.50 -2.53 -3.73
N VAL A 176 -11.42 -3.59 -2.96
CA VAL A 176 -10.64 -3.67 -1.73
C VAL A 176 -9.68 -4.84 -1.85
N ILE A 177 -8.43 -4.58 -1.56
CA ILE A 177 -7.37 -5.58 -1.49
C ILE A 177 -6.78 -5.52 -0.09
N GLN A 178 -6.68 -6.66 0.58
CA GLN A 178 -6.04 -6.75 1.88
C GLN A 178 -4.99 -7.86 1.89
N LEU A 179 -3.89 -7.58 2.57
CA LEU A 179 -2.82 -8.54 2.83
C LEU A 179 -2.98 -9.06 4.26
N LEU A 180 -3.17 -10.36 4.39
CA LEU A 180 -3.19 -11.06 5.67
C LEU A 180 -1.86 -11.78 5.90
N GLU A 181 -1.43 -11.77 7.14
CA GLU A 181 -0.28 -12.50 7.66
C GLU A 181 -0.77 -13.63 8.55
N ARG A 182 -0.25 -14.81 8.35
CA ARG A 182 -0.39 -15.96 9.25
C ARG A 182 0.97 -16.33 9.80
N LYS A 183 1.03 -16.57 11.09
CA LYS A 183 2.25 -17.07 11.70
C LYS A 183 2.29 -18.61 11.60
N ILE A 184 3.37 -19.12 11.02
CA ILE A 184 3.63 -20.56 10.95
C ILE A 184 4.51 -20.91 12.15
N TYR A 185 4.12 -21.93 12.88
CA TYR A 185 4.89 -22.42 14.03
C TYR A 185 5.85 -23.53 13.60
#